data_9dded7969ecdc1072a3aea15b38c91bd
#
_entry.id   9dded7969ecdc1072a3aea15b38c91bd
#
_cell.length_a   1.000
_cell.length_b   1.000
_cell.length_c   1.000
_cell.angle_alpha   90.00
_cell.angle_beta   90.00
_cell.angle_gamma   90.00
#
_symmetry.space_group_name_H-M   'P 1'
#
loop_
_entity.id
_entity.type
_entity.pdbx_description
1 polymer ?
#
loop_
_entity_poly.entity_id
_entity_poly.type
_entity_poly.pdbx_seq_one_letter_code
_entity_poly.pdbx_strand_id
1 'polypeptide(L)'
;MLSASGPDWLLDPSSYRTQLKQQEGRITLSNGLVSRTFATDPGFGTIALDAHGESLLRSLKPEIILTLNGEEHKIGGFESPRNRAFIREADLASLKPLPSQWTFEGAVPVKVKAPFGWKKVRPASSKNWPPPGKGLEAKFRGPKSLLLTIRYEVYDGVPVAFKSFSLKSEGSAEVTIHKFAAEHLAFVEGESIVDKPREWQRPNVSVITDYGFGGGSPSVTPRAVQWKSDLD
;
A
#
# COMPACT_ATOMS: atom_id res chain seq x y z
N MET A 1 -24.46 7.14 -6.78
CA MET A 1 -23.79 6.06 -7.53
C MET A 1 -23.15 6.70 -8.76
N LEU A 2 -21.84 6.91 -8.72
CA LEU A 2 -21.09 7.34 -9.89
C LEU A 2 -20.84 6.09 -10.74
N SER A 3 -21.50 6.00 -11.90
CA SER A 3 -21.26 4.96 -12.89
C SER A 3 -19.78 5.01 -13.29
N ALA A 4 -19.06 3.94 -13.12
CA ALA A 4 -17.75 3.77 -13.71
C ALA A 4 -17.90 3.93 -15.22
N SER A 5 -17.35 5.01 -15.79
CA SER A 5 -17.51 5.39 -17.20
C SER A 5 -16.68 4.54 -18.18
N GLY A 6 -16.30 3.33 -17.80
CA GLY A 6 -15.51 2.40 -18.61
C GLY A 6 -16.19 1.05 -18.77
N PRO A 7 -15.71 0.21 -19.70
CA PRO A 7 -16.19 -1.17 -19.82
C PRO A 7 -15.95 -1.95 -18.53
N ASP A 8 -16.77 -2.97 -18.29
CA ASP A 8 -16.54 -3.89 -17.17
C ASP A 8 -15.18 -4.56 -17.35
N TRP A 9 -14.27 -4.31 -16.43
CA TRP A 9 -12.88 -4.80 -16.50
C TRP A 9 -12.78 -6.33 -16.43
N LEU A 10 -13.79 -7.00 -15.88
CA LEU A 10 -13.88 -8.47 -15.89
C LEU A 10 -14.16 -9.01 -17.28
N LEU A 11 -14.87 -8.25 -18.11
CA LEU A 11 -15.22 -8.62 -19.47
C LEU A 11 -14.20 -8.10 -20.48
N ASP A 12 -13.79 -6.84 -20.35
CA ASP A 12 -12.78 -6.21 -21.21
C ASP A 12 -11.80 -5.35 -20.42
N PRO A 13 -10.64 -5.91 -20.01
CA PRO A 13 -9.61 -5.17 -19.30
C PRO A 13 -8.70 -4.33 -20.21
N SER A 14 -8.92 -4.29 -21.51
CA SER A 14 -7.97 -3.76 -22.50
C SER A 14 -7.73 -2.25 -22.37
N SER A 15 -8.71 -1.49 -21.90
CA SER A 15 -8.62 -0.03 -21.70
C SER A 15 -7.88 0.37 -20.40
N TYR A 16 -7.72 -0.56 -19.46
CA TYR A 16 -7.16 -0.29 -18.15
C TYR A 16 -5.64 -0.50 -18.14
N ARG A 17 -4.91 0.48 -18.72
CA ARG A 17 -3.45 0.44 -18.85
C ARG A 17 -2.77 1.25 -17.77
N THR A 18 -1.72 0.68 -17.19
CA THR A 18 -0.95 1.32 -16.13
C THR A 18 -0.20 2.54 -16.64
N GLN A 19 -0.39 3.64 -15.95
CA GLN A 19 0.30 4.91 -16.15
C GLN A 19 1.03 5.30 -14.87
N LEU A 20 2.18 5.95 -15.03
CA LEU A 20 2.90 6.62 -13.97
C LEU A 20 3.02 8.08 -14.37
N LYS A 21 2.44 8.98 -13.55
CA LYS A 21 2.45 10.42 -13.76
C LYS A 21 3.26 11.07 -12.65
N GLN A 22 4.14 12.01 -13.02
CA GLN A 22 4.92 12.82 -12.08
C GLN A 22 4.56 14.29 -12.29
N GLN A 23 4.13 14.96 -11.25
CA GLN A 23 3.75 16.38 -11.27
C GLN A 23 4.03 16.99 -9.90
N GLU A 24 4.74 18.13 -9.87
CA GLU A 24 4.86 19.03 -8.71
C GLU A 24 4.97 18.32 -7.33
N GLY A 25 6.00 17.50 -7.14
CA GLY A 25 6.22 16.81 -5.86
C GLY A 25 5.27 15.65 -5.60
N ARG A 26 4.54 15.17 -6.62
CA ARG A 26 3.65 14.00 -6.52
C ARG A 26 3.93 12.98 -7.61
N ILE A 27 3.77 11.72 -7.28
CA ILE A 27 3.83 10.60 -8.24
C ILE A 27 2.54 9.79 -8.10
N THR A 28 1.84 9.59 -9.21
CA THR A 28 0.64 8.75 -9.26
C THR A 28 0.90 7.53 -10.12
N LEU A 29 0.67 6.36 -9.56
CA LEU A 29 0.70 5.05 -10.23
C LEU A 29 -0.73 4.52 -10.31
N SER A 30 -1.29 4.40 -11.53
CA SER A 30 -2.71 4.06 -11.72
C SER A 30 -2.93 3.29 -13.02
N ASN A 31 -3.96 2.43 -13.05
CA ASN A 31 -4.48 1.81 -14.26
C ASN A 31 -5.94 2.19 -14.55
N GLY A 32 -6.51 3.12 -13.79
CA GLY A 32 -7.91 3.52 -13.89
C GLY A 32 -8.87 2.69 -13.00
N LEU A 33 -8.47 1.50 -12.55
CA LEU A 33 -9.23 0.69 -11.59
C LEU A 33 -8.74 0.91 -10.16
N VAL A 34 -7.44 1.05 -10.00
CA VAL A 34 -6.77 1.38 -8.75
C VAL A 34 -5.75 2.48 -9.00
N SER A 35 -5.59 3.37 -8.04
CA SER A 35 -4.64 4.47 -8.07
C SER A 35 -3.98 4.63 -6.72
N ARG A 36 -2.65 4.79 -6.71
CA ARG A 36 -1.89 5.15 -5.50
C ARG A 36 -1.05 6.38 -5.81
N THR A 37 -1.26 7.43 -5.02
CA THR A 37 -0.54 8.69 -5.16
C THR A 37 0.39 8.89 -3.98
N PHE A 38 1.62 9.28 -4.29
CA PHE A 38 2.67 9.57 -3.31
C PHE A 38 3.03 11.05 -3.38
N ALA A 39 3.28 11.67 -2.23
CA ALA A 39 4.06 12.90 -2.18
C ALA A 39 5.55 12.53 -2.16
N THR A 40 6.39 13.39 -2.76
CA THR A 40 7.85 13.28 -2.79
C THR A 40 8.55 14.50 -2.19
N ASP A 41 7.78 15.48 -1.78
CA ASP A 41 8.21 16.70 -1.08
C ASP A 41 7.14 17.06 -0.02
N PRO A 42 7.52 17.36 1.22
CA PRO A 42 8.86 17.46 1.83
C PRO A 42 9.46 16.09 2.25
N GLY A 43 8.89 14.98 1.84
CA GLY A 43 9.32 13.61 2.10
C GLY A 43 8.53 12.65 1.23
N PHE A 44 8.65 11.35 1.45
CA PHE A 44 7.94 10.34 0.67
C PHE A 44 6.89 9.63 1.49
N GLY A 45 5.67 9.53 0.94
CA GLY A 45 4.60 8.73 1.54
C GLY A 45 3.33 8.73 0.70
N THR A 46 2.50 7.72 0.92
CA THR A 46 1.19 7.59 0.29
C THR A 46 0.24 8.66 0.82
N ILE A 47 -0.31 9.46 -0.09
CA ILE A 47 -1.27 10.53 0.22
C ILE A 47 -2.68 10.24 -0.31
N ALA A 48 -2.82 9.33 -1.27
CA ALA A 48 -4.10 8.83 -1.74
C ALA A 48 -3.98 7.37 -2.18
N LEU A 49 -5.02 6.62 -1.97
CA LEU A 49 -5.24 5.29 -2.50
C LEU A 49 -6.72 5.22 -2.89
N ASP A 50 -6.98 5.00 -4.17
CA ASP A 50 -8.33 5.02 -4.70
C ASP A 50 -8.61 3.71 -5.44
N ALA A 51 -9.84 3.24 -5.37
CA ALA A 51 -10.33 2.11 -6.16
C ALA A 51 -11.68 2.48 -6.78
N HIS A 52 -11.82 2.23 -8.07
CA HIS A 52 -13.03 2.54 -8.85
C HIS A 52 -13.51 4.01 -8.69
N GLY A 53 -12.56 4.94 -8.48
CA GLY A 53 -12.85 6.37 -8.30
C GLY A 53 -13.25 6.76 -6.88
N GLU A 54 -13.25 5.84 -5.94
CA GLU A 54 -13.53 6.11 -4.52
C GLU A 54 -12.23 6.16 -3.72
N SER A 55 -12.11 7.16 -2.85
CA SER A 55 -10.97 7.29 -1.95
C SER A 55 -11.06 6.28 -0.80
N LEU A 56 -9.97 5.57 -0.56
CA LEU A 56 -9.89 4.53 0.46
C LEU A 56 -9.22 5.00 1.75
N LEU A 57 -8.53 6.17 1.75
CA LEU A 57 -7.76 6.61 2.92
C LEU A 57 -8.46 7.68 3.72
N ARG A 58 -8.47 7.50 5.05
CA ARG A 58 -8.93 8.49 6.02
C ARG A 58 -7.79 9.18 6.79
N SER A 59 -6.57 8.62 6.74
CA SER A 59 -5.42 9.11 7.50
C SER A 59 -4.12 8.74 6.82
N LEU A 60 -3.12 9.60 6.94
CA LEU A 60 -1.76 9.33 6.49
C LEU A 60 -1.04 8.45 7.49
N LYS A 61 -0.21 7.53 7.01
CA LYS A 61 0.50 6.55 7.84
C LYS A 61 1.94 6.38 7.34
N PRO A 62 2.85 5.82 8.16
CA PRO A 62 4.17 5.45 7.67
C PRO A 62 4.08 4.41 6.56
N GLU A 63 5.03 4.45 5.63
CA GLU A 63 5.09 3.45 4.55
C GLU A 63 5.50 2.08 5.08
N ILE A 64 6.45 2.04 6.00
CA ILE A 64 6.93 0.82 6.64
C ILE A 64 7.20 1.10 8.12
N ILE A 65 6.98 0.09 8.94
CA ILE A 65 7.41 0.07 10.33
C ILE A 65 8.35 -1.13 10.49
N LEU A 66 9.55 -0.88 11.00
CA LEU A 66 10.54 -1.91 11.32
C LEU A 66 10.92 -1.83 12.80
N THR A 67 11.04 -2.98 13.47
CA THR A 67 11.70 -3.05 14.78
C THR A 67 13.05 -3.67 14.57
N LEU A 68 14.11 -2.85 14.67
CA LEU A 68 15.51 -3.23 14.45
C LEU A 68 16.26 -3.13 15.77
N ASN A 69 16.93 -4.21 16.18
CA ASN A 69 17.67 -4.29 17.46
C ASN A 69 16.82 -3.82 18.67
N GLY A 70 15.50 -4.06 18.63
CA GLY A 70 14.57 -3.65 19.68
C GLY A 70 14.01 -2.23 19.55
N GLU A 71 14.49 -1.40 18.63
CA GLU A 71 14.02 -0.04 18.38
C GLU A 71 13.01 0.00 17.22
N GLU A 72 11.88 0.70 17.39
CA GLU A 72 10.89 0.90 16.34
C GLU A 72 11.25 2.09 15.44
N HIS A 73 11.26 1.85 14.15
CA HIS A 73 11.48 2.83 13.10
C HIS A 73 10.25 2.99 12.23
N LYS A 74 9.70 4.19 12.16
CA LYS A 74 8.67 4.59 11.18
C LYS A 74 9.36 5.21 9.99
N ILE A 75 9.11 4.69 8.80
CA ILE A 75 9.85 5.07 7.60
C ILE A 75 8.87 5.59 6.55
N GLY A 76 9.14 6.79 6.04
CA GLY A 76 8.22 7.50 5.15
C GLY A 76 6.91 7.90 5.83
N GLY A 77 5.99 8.46 5.04
CA GLY A 77 4.70 8.92 5.53
C GLY A 77 4.71 10.31 6.17
N PHE A 78 3.54 10.76 6.55
CA PHE A 78 3.31 12.13 7.04
C PHE A 78 2.45 12.12 8.29
N GLU A 79 2.54 13.22 9.07
CA GLU A 79 1.59 13.50 10.14
C GLU A 79 0.19 13.63 9.54
N SER A 80 -0.78 13.06 10.20
CA SER A 80 -2.16 13.05 9.71
C SER A 80 -3.04 13.99 10.52
N PRO A 81 -3.98 14.67 9.88
CA PRO A 81 -5.06 15.35 10.58
C PRO A 81 -5.81 14.35 11.46
N ARG A 82 -6.25 14.80 12.63
CA ARG A 82 -7.05 13.96 13.54
C ARG A 82 -8.48 13.82 13.03
N ASN A 83 -9.07 12.65 13.25
CA ASN A 83 -10.53 12.41 13.15
C ASN A 83 -11.14 12.90 11.83
N ARG A 84 -10.64 12.37 10.72
CA ARG A 84 -11.21 12.61 9.40
C ARG A 84 -11.93 11.35 8.90
N ALA A 85 -13.09 11.54 8.27
CA ALA A 85 -13.76 10.45 7.55
C ALA A 85 -12.97 10.05 6.29
N PHE A 86 -12.30 11.02 5.65
CA PHE A 86 -11.42 10.85 4.50
C PHE A 86 -10.43 12.01 4.41
N ILE A 87 -9.34 11.82 3.68
CA ILE A 87 -8.34 12.87 3.42
C ILE A 87 -8.87 13.80 2.33
N ARG A 88 -8.82 15.10 2.57
CA ARG A 88 -9.21 16.14 1.61
C ARG A 88 -7.96 16.78 1.02
N GLU A 89 -8.07 17.37 -0.15
CA GLU A 89 -6.96 18.08 -0.80
C GLU A 89 -6.39 19.21 0.10
N ALA A 90 -7.24 19.91 0.83
CA ALA A 90 -6.81 20.92 1.78
C ALA A 90 -5.93 20.37 2.92
N ASP A 91 -6.10 19.10 3.29
CA ASP A 91 -5.29 18.43 4.30
C ASP A 91 -3.87 18.11 3.79
N LEU A 92 -3.68 18.12 2.47
CA LEU A 92 -2.42 17.85 1.79
C LEU A 92 -1.60 19.12 1.49
N ALA A 93 -2.16 20.31 1.73
CA ALA A 93 -1.50 21.58 1.42
C ALA A 93 -0.27 21.88 2.32
N SER A 94 -0.16 21.20 3.49
CA SER A 94 0.92 21.43 4.47
C SER A 94 1.39 20.10 5.06
N LEU A 95 1.92 19.22 4.22
CA LEU A 95 2.45 17.94 4.65
C LEU A 95 3.66 18.11 5.57
N LYS A 96 3.68 17.34 6.66
CA LYS A 96 4.80 17.25 7.59
C LYS A 96 5.26 15.81 7.66
N PRO A 97 6.51 15.50 7.27
CA PRO A 97 7.04 14.15 7.39
C PRO A 97 6.98 13.66 8.84
N LEU A 98 6.72 12.38 9.02
CA LEU A 98 6.86 11.76 10.33
C LEU A 98 8.32 11.87 10.83
N PRO A 99 8.55 12.14 12.11
CA PRO A 99 9.89 12.09 12.68
C PRO A 99 10.54 10.73 12.40
N SER A 100 11.73 10.74 11.81
CA SER A 100 12.42 9.51 11.41
C SER A 100 13.92 9.72 11.35
N GLN A 101 14.68 8.66 11.67
CA GLN A 101 16.13 8.59 11.43
C GLN A 101 16.44 8.15 9.98
N TRP A 102 15.43 7.95 9.15
CA TRP A 102 15.57 7.51 7.77
C TRP A 102 15.35 8.68 6.81
N THR A 103 16.31 8.88 5.93
CA THR A 103 16.28 9.95 4.93
C THR A 103 15.79 9.40 3.59
N PHE A 104 14.80 10.03 3.01
CA PHE A 104 14.35 9.74 1.65
C PHE A 104 15.40 10.19 0.64
N GLU A 105 15.90 9.27 -0.20
CA GLU A 105 16.91 9.55 -1.22
C GLU A 105 16.32 9.80 -2.61
N GLY A 106 15.09 9.36 -2.84
CA GLY A 106 14.42 9.54 -4.12
C GLY A 106 13.52 8.40 -4.50
N ALA A 107 12.69 8.63 -5.52
CA ALA A 107 11.81 7.62 -6.10
C ALA A 107 11.96 7.60 -7.63
N VAL A 108 12.06 6.41 -8.20
CA VAL A 108 12.29 6.22 -9.64
C VAL A 108 11.31 5.22 -10.23
N PRO A 109 10.84 5.47 -11.47
CA PRO A 109 10.06 4.50 -12.22
C PRO A 109 10.87 3.23 -12.50
N VAL A 110 10.22 2.08 -12.37
CA VAL A 110 10.83 0.77 -12.66
C VAL A 110 9.87 -0.13 -13.44
N LYS A 111 10.43 -1.13 -14.11
CA LYS A 111 9.63 -2.20 -14.72
C LYS A 111 9.08 -3.12 -13.64
N VAL A 112 7.90 -3.69 -13.86
CA VAL A 112 7.37 -4.75 -13.00
C VAL A 112 8.33 -5.93 -12.92
N LYS A 113 8.36 -6.57 -11.76
CA LYS A 113 9.24 -7.72 -11.49
C LYS A 113 8.43 -8.87 -10.91
N ALA A 114 8.68 -10.09 -11.38
CA ALA A 114 8.07 -11.27 -10.80
C ALA A 114 8.47 -11.41 -9.32
N PRO A 115 7.52 -11.33 -8.38
CA PRO A 115 7.82 -11.44 -6.95
C PRO A 115 8.23 -12.86 -6.55
N PHE A 116 7.82 -13.85 -7.34
CA PHE A 116 8.15 -15.26 -7.16
C PHE A 116 8.11 -15.99 -8.51
N GLY A 117 8.68 -17.19 -8.57
CA GLY A 117 8.53 -18.09 -9.70
C GLY A 117 7.10 -18.64 -9.77
N TRP A 118 6.40 -18.37 -10.88
CA TRP A 118 5.06 -18.92 -11.09
C TRP A 118 5.04 -19.94 -12.21
N LYS A 119 4.51 -21.13 -11.92
CA LYS A 119 4.24 -22.17 -12.91
C LYS A 119 2.73 -22.27 -13.11
N LYS A 120 2.31 -22.08 -14.36
CA LYS A 120 0.90 -22.22 -14.71
C LYS A 120 0.43 -23.66 -14.53
N VAL A 121 -0.46 -23.89 -13.55
CA VAL A 121 -1.02 -25.21 -13.25
C VAL A 121 -2.49 -25.29 -13.64
N ARG A 122 -3.20 -24.14 -13.63
CA ARG A 122 -4.62 -24.06 -13.98
C ARG A 122 -4.85 -23.17 -15.19
N PRO A 123 -6.00 -23.25 -15.86
CA PRO A 123 -6.34 -22.34 -16.94
C PRO A 123 -6.22 -20.87 -16.47
N ALA A 124 -5.54 -20.07 -17.26
CA ALA A 124 -5.41 -18.63 -17.05
C ALA A 124 -5.51 -17.92 -18.40
N SER A 125 -6.11 -16.76 -18.42
CA SER A 125 -6.30 -15.94 -19.62
C SER A 125 -4.97 -15.49 -20.24
N SER A 126 -3.94 -15.29 -19.42
CA SER A 126 -2.60 -14.91 -19.85
C SER A 126 -1.54 -15.87 -19.32
N LYS A 127 -0.44 -16.03 -20.08
CA LYS A 127 0.77 -16.74 -19.66
C LYS A 127 1.87 -15.79 -19.21
N ASN A 128 1.66 -14.47 -19.35
CA ASN A 128 2.66 -13.48 -19.00
C ASN A 128 2.82 -13.39 -17.49
N TRP A 129 4.05 -13.54 -17.03
CA TRP A 129 4.41 -13.37 -15.63
C TRP A 129 5.76 -12.64 -15.49
N PRO A 130 5.83 -11.53 -14.79
CA PRO A 130 4.70 -10.85 -14.15
C PRO A 130 3.70 -10.33 -15.19
N PRO A 131 2.45 -9.99 -14.80
CA PRO A 131 1.53 -9.29 -15.68
C PRO A 131 2.14 -7.96 -16.15
N PRO A 132 1.78 -7.46 -17.35
CA PRO A 132 2.19 -6.13 -17.78
C PRO A 132 1.78 -5.07 -16.76
N GLY A 133 2.59 -4.02 -16.61
CA GLY A 133 2.33 -2.95 -15.66
C GLY A 133 3.50 -2.00 -15.51
N LYS A 134 3.44 -1.13 -14.50
CA LYS A 134 4.52 -0.23 -14.13
C LYS A 134 4.78 -0.28 -12.64
N GLY A 135 5.98 0.08 -12.25
CA GLY A 135 6.40 0.15 -10.86
C GLY A 135 7.09 1.47 -10.52
N LEU A 136 7.22 1.68 -9.22
CA LEU A 136 7.96 2.77 -8.59
C LEU A 136 8.83 2.18 -7.49
N GLU A 137 10.10 2.56 -7.42
CA GLU A 137 10.98 2.28 -6.29
C GLU A 137 11.32 3.56 -5.54
N ALA A 138 11.07 3.55 -4.22
CA ALA A 138 11.48 4.60 -3.30
C ALA A 138 12.61 4.10 -2.39
N LYS A 139 13.66 4.91 -2.20
CA LYS A 139 14.84 4.55 -1.42
C LYS A 139 14.97 5.42 -0.19
N PHE A 140 15.36 4.80 0.90
CA PHE A 140 15.59 5.45 2.19
C PHE A 140 16.93 5.00 2.78
N ARG A 141 17.71 5.95 3.22
CA ARG A 141 18.96 5.74 3.96
C ARG A 141 18.67 5.79 5.45
N GLY A 142 18.98 4.70 6.15
CA GLY A 142 18.80 4.57 7.58
C GLY A 142 20.10 4.60 8.38
N PRO A 143 20.00 4.46 9.72
CA PRO A 143 21.17 4.37 10.57
C PRO A 143 22.03 3.15 10.21
N LYS A 144 23.31 3.15 10.65
CA LYS A 144 24.27 2.06 10.43
C LYS A 144 24.41 1.65 8.96
N SER A 145 24.31 2.60 8.03
CA SER A 145 24.39 2.36 6.57
C SER A 145 23.35 1.35 6.05
N LEU A 146 22.17 1.35 6.63
CA LEU A 146 21.05 0.58 6.11
C LEU A 146 20.43 1.28 4.89
N LEU A 147 20.12 0.50 3.88
CA LEU A 147 19.36 0.95 2.70
C LEU A 147 18.05 0.16 2.63
N LEU A 148 16.93 0.88 2.73
CA LEU A 148 15.60 0.35 2.49
C LEU A 148 15.15 0.76 1.09
N THR A 149 14.70 -0.20 0.31
CA THR A 149 14.04 0.04 -0.98
C THR A 149 12.61 -0.48 -0.90
N ILE A 150 11.64 0.40 -1.12
CA ILE A 150 10.23 0.05 -1.19
C ILE A 150 9.82 0.06 -2.65
N ARG A 151 9.16 -1.00 -3.07
CA ARG A 151 8.71 -1.19 -4.44
C ARG A 151 7.19 -1.27 -4.48
N TYR A 152 6.60 -0.50 -5.37
CA TYR A 152 5.16 -0.47 -5.66
C TYR A 152 4.94 -0.86 -7.11
N GLU A 153 3.92 -1.67 -7.37
CA GLU A 153 3.55 -2.06 -8.73
C GLU A 153 2.04 -2.03 -8.90
N VAL A 154 1.60 -1.62 -10.08
CA VAL A 154 0.21 -1.72 -10.54
C VAL A 154 0.25 -2.42 -11.89
N TYR A 155 -0.70 -3.30 -12.12
CA TYR A 155 -0.75 -4.15 -13.30
C TYR A 155 -1.89 -3.75 -14.23
N ASP A 156 -1.70 -3.97 -15.53
CA ASP A 156 -2.70 -3.69 -16.55
C ASP A 156 -3.94 -4.58 -16.35
N GLY A 157 -5.12 -3.99 -16.44
CA GLY A 157 -6.39 -4.68 -16.50
C GLY A 157 -6.92 -5.28 -15.20
N VAL A 158 -6.24 -5.10 -14.07
CA VAL A 158 -6.69 -5.64 -12.78
C VAL A 158 -6.56 -4.62 -11.65
N PRO A 159 -7.55 -4.54 -10.72
CA PRO A 159 -7.51 -3.58 -9.60
C PRO A 159 -6.56 -4.06 -8.48
N VAL A 160 -5.29 -4.26 -8.81
CA VAL A 160 -4.28 -4.75 -7.87
C VAL A 160 -3.14 -3.74 -7.75
N ALA A 161 -2.87 -3.30 -6.53
CA ALA A 161 -1.66 -2.59 -6.14
C ALA A 161 -0.79 -3.53 -5.29
N PHE A 162 0.44 -3.76 -5.73
CA PHE A 162 1.41 -4.61 -5.05
C PHE A 162 2.45 -3.74 -4.36
N LYS A 163 2.91 -4.17 -3.19
CA LYS A 163 4.00 -3.54 -2.45
C LYS A 163 4.94 -4.60 -1.90
N SER A 164 6.22 -4.33 -2.00
CA SER A 164 7.28 -5.11 -1.38
C SER A 164 8.40 -4.20 -0.90
N PHE A 165 9.27 -4.71 -0.05
CA PHE A 165 10.47 -3.99 0.34
C PHE A 165 11.68 -4.92 0.47
N SER A 166 12.86 -4.32 0.38
CA SER A 166 14.13 -4.96 0.72
C SER A 166 14.92 -4.07 1.64
N LEU A 167 15.57 -4.68 2.63
CA LEU A 167 16.48 -4.02 3.54
C LEU A 167 17.88 -4.59 3.30
N LYS A 168 18.85 -3.72 3.02
CA LYS A 168 20.25 -4.08 2.80
C LYS A 168 21.12 -3.38 3.84
N SER A 169 22.01 -4.10 4.48
CA SER A 169 23.11 -3.50 5.24
C SER A 169 24.30 -3.27 4.32
N GLU A 170 24.78 -2.04 4.25
CA GLU A 170 26.00 -1.65 3.52
C GLU A 170 27.17 -1.39 4.49
N GLY A 171 26.90 -1.49 5.79
CA GLY A 171 27.90 -1.40 6.86
C GLY A 171 28.29 -2.78 7.40
N SER A 172 29.23 -2.78 8.35
CA SER A 172 29.69 -3.98 9.04
C SER A 172 28.88 -4.33 10.30
N ALA A 173 27.96 -3.46 10.72
CA ALA A 173 27.17 -3.67 11.93
C ALA A 173 26.09 -4.74 11.70
N GLU A 174 26.03 -5.69 12.61
CA GLU A 174 24.94 -6.65 12.65
C GLU A 174 23.61 -5.97 13.03
N VAL A 175 22.56 -6.34 12.32
CA VAL A 175 21.21 -5.80 12.53
C VAL A 175 20.21 -6.94 12.58
N THR A 176 19.49 -7.04 13.69
CA THR A 176 18.41 -8.01 13.86
C THR A 176 17.06 -7.36 13.59
N ILE A 177 16.28 -7.95 12.69
CA ILE A 177 14.90 -7.56 12.44
C ILE A 177 14.00 -8.36 13.38
N HIS A 178 13.38 -7.71 14.36
CA HIS A 178 12.45 -8.36 15.29
C HIS A 178 11.02 -8.40 14.77
N LYS A 179 10.60 -7.33 14.09
CA LYS A 179 9.24 -7.17 13.58
C LYS A 179 9.24 -6.24 12.37
N PHE A 180 8.27 -6.43 11.49
CA PHE A 180 7.98 -5.47 10.42
C PHE A 180 6.48 -5.39 10.12
N ALA A 181 6.05 -4.22 9.66
CA ALA A 181 4.79 -4.02 8.98
C ALA A 181 5.09 -3.45 7.59
N ALA A 182 4.86 -4.27 6.56
CA ALA A 182 5.17 -3.91 5.18
C ALA A 182 4.15 -2.92 4.59
N GLU A 183 2.94 -2.88 5.14
CA GLU A 183 1.90 -1.94 4.77
C GLU A 183 1.17 -1.47 6.03
N HIS A 184 0.89 -0.16 6.09
CA HIS A 184 0.11 0.45 7.16
C HIS A 184 -0.83 1.49 6.53
N LEU A 185 -2.11 1.16 6.45
CA LEU A 185 -3.13 1.98 5.84
C LEU A 185 -4.27 2.22 6.82
N ALA A 186 -4.82 3.42 6.82
CA ALA A 186 -6.04 3.74 7.52
C ALA A 186 -7.16 3.90 6.48
N PHE A 187 -8.03 2.90 6.39
CA PHE A 187 -9.11 2.90 5.42
C PHE A 187 -10.30 3.76 5.85
N VAL A 188 -10.99 4.30 4.84
CA VAL A 188 -12.31 4.89 5.01
C VAL A 188 -13.29 3.78 5.38
N GLU A 189 -14.15 4.05 6.33
CA GLU A 189 -15.21 3.14 6.74
C GLU A 189 -16.41 3.28 5.79
N GLY A 190 -16.90 2.18 5.28
CA GLY A 190 -18.07 2.15 4.39
C GLY A 190 -19.38 2.24 5.13
N GLU A 191 -19.37 2.03 6.45
CA GLU A 191 -20.58 2.07 7.31
C GLU A 191 -20.42 3.10 8.42
N SER A 192 -21.56 3.64 8.87
CA SER A 192 -21.58 4.60 9.96
C SER A 192 -21.21 3.95 11.28
N ILE A 193 -20.37 4.62 12.05
CA ILE A 193 -20.02 4.22 13.41
C ILE A 193 -21.22 4.20 14.38
N VAL A 194 -22.33 4.85 13.98
CA VAL A 194 -23.59 4.88 14.77
C VAL A 194 -24.33 3.56 14.66
N ASP A 195 -24.04 2.79 13.62
CA ASP A 195 -24.69 1.49 13.42
C ASP A 195 -24.09 0.46 14.37
N LYS A 196 -24.94 -0.40 14.92
CA LYS A 196 -24.48 -1.44 15.81
C LYS A 196 -23.59 -2.42 15.06
N PRO A 197 -22.32 -2.65 15.49
CA PRO A 197 -21.39 -3.53 14.77
C PRO A 197 -21.92 -4.96 14.54
N ARG A 198 -22.86 -5.42 15.37
CA ARG A 198 -23.49 -6.72 15.22
C ARG A 198 -24.47 -6.80 14.05
N GLU A 199 -24.94 -5.66 13.56
CA GLU A 199 -25.90 -5.53 12.46
C GLU A 199 -25.19 -5.29 11.12
N TRP A 200 -23.86 -5.10 11.11
CA TRP A 200 -23.06 -4.94 9.90
C TRP A 200 -23.08 -6.22 9.07
N GLN A 201 -23.63 -6.13 7.89
CA GLN A 201 -23.83 -7.28 7.02
C GLN A 201 -22.57 -7.66 6.24
N ARG A 202 -21.66 -6.70 5.99
CA ARG A 202 -20.46 -6.91 5.18
C ARG A 202 -19.25 -6.23 5.80
N PRO A 203 -18.07 -6.88 5.83
CA PRO A 203 -16.84 -6.25 6.22
C PRO A 203 -16.36 -5.28 5.11
N ASN A 204 -15.78 -4.15 5.50
CA ASN A 204 -15.18 -3.19 4.56
C ASN A 204 -13.88 -3.72 3.96
N VAL A 205 -13.15 -4.53 4.73
CA VAL A 205 -11.85 -5.07 4.36
C VAL A 205 -11.77 -6.53 4.72
N SER A 206 -11.27 -7.34 3.80
CA SER A 206 -10.90 -8.73 4.06
C SER A 206 -9.39 -8.88 3.92
N VAL A 207 -8.75 -9.45 4.94
CA VAL A 207 -7.31 -9.76 4.91
C VAL A 207 -7.12 -11.26 4.72
N ILE A 208 -6.40 -11.62 3.66
CA ILE A 208 -6.02 -13.00 3.36
C ILE A 208 -4.50 -13.10 3.51
N THR A 209 -4.02 -14.12 4.21
CA THR A 209 -2.60 -14.34 4.44
C THR A 209 -2.19 -15.76 4.06
N ASP A 210 -1.05 -15.90 3.39
CA ASP A 210 -0.43 -17.19 3.09
C ASP A 210 0.11 -17.90 4.34
N TYR A 211 0.25 -17.17 5.44
CA TYR A 211 0.65 -17.70 6.75
C TYR A 211 -0.50 -18.40 7.48
N GLY A 212 -1.59 -18.69 6.81
CA GLY A 212 -2.73 -19.41 7.34
C GLY A 212 -2.45 -20.89 7.54
N PHE A 213 -1.94 -21.34 8.68
CA PHE A 213 -1.83 -22.74 8.99
C PHE A 213 -3.21 -23.32 9.35
N GLY A 214 -3.57 -24.40 8.68
CA GLY A 214 -4.87 -25.06 8.88
C GLY A 214 -5.04 -25.63 10.28
N GLY A 215 -6.03 -25.18 10.97
CA GLY A 215 -6.51 -25.82 12.18
C GLY A 215 -6.01 -25.15 13.44
N GLY A 216 -6.78 -24.37 14.01
CA GLY A 216 -6.75 -24.42 15.40
C GLY A 216 -6.69 -23.17 16.22
N SER A 217 -6.39 -22.02 15.77
CA SER A 217 -6.68 -20.86 16.61
C SER A 217 -7.09 -19.67 15.78
N PRO A 218 -8.38 -19.39 15.67
CA PRO A 218 -8.91 -18.30 14.86
C PRO A 218 -8.44 -16.92 15.31
N SER A 219 -7.99 -16.78 16.54
CA SER A 219 -7.56 -15.50 17.11
C SER A 219 -6.08 -15.18 16.94
N VAL A 220 -5.25 -16.17 16.62
CA VAL A 220 -3.79 -16.01 16.62
C VAL A 220 -3.15 -16.17 15.24
N THR A 221 -3.79 -16.92 14.34
CA THR A 221 -3.33 -17.11 12.96
C THR A 221 -4.48 -16.95 11.99
N PRO A 222 -4.90 -15.72 11.69
CA PRO A 222 -6.01 -15.49 10.78
C PRO A 222 -5.64 -15.90 9.36
N ARG A 223 -6.45 -16.74 8.74
CA ARG A 223 -6.41 -17.01 7.30
C ARG A 223 -7.08 -15.92 6.49
N ALA A 224 -8.14 -15.36 7.06
CA ALA A 224 -8.81 -14.18 6.59
C ALA A 224 -9.32 -13.42 7.82
N VAL A 225 -8.94 -12.16 7.92
CA VAL A 225 -9.44 -11.26 8.97
C VAL A 225 -10.43 -10.32 8.32
N GLN A 226 -11.62 -10.31 8.84
CA GLN A 226 -12.58 -9.28 8.53
C GLN A 226 -12.28 -8.12 9.48
N TRP A 227 -11.85 -7.02 8.92
CA TRP A 227 -11.64 -5.82 9.70
C TRP A 227 -12.99 -5.24 10.11
N LYS A 228 -13.18 -5.06 11.42
CA LYS A 228 -14.19 -4.16 11.95
C LYS A 228 -13.46 -2.91 12.37
N SER A 229 -14.00 -1.74 12.04
CA SER A 229 -13.38 -0.51 12.51
C SER A 229 -13.40 -0.50 14.03
N ASP A 230 -12.24 -0.27 14.64
CA ASP A 230 -12.20 0.10 16.04
C ASP A 230 -12.69 1.54 16.14
N LEU A 231 -13.73 1.71 16.90
CA LEU A 231 -14.36 2.99 17.18
C LEU A 231 -13.56 3.74 18.26
N ASP A 232 -12.33 4.16 17.94
CA ASP A 232 -11.55 5.07 18.77
C ASP A 232 -11.58 6.50 18.23
#